data_6ec17d13414ca66538bdc66a1ca2d5df
#
_entry.id   6ec17d13414ca66538bdc66a1ca2d5df
#
_cell.length_a   1.000
_cell.length_b   1.000
_cell.length_c   1.000
_cell.angle_alpha   90.00
_cell.angle_beta   90.00
_cell.angle_gamma   90.00
#
_symmetry.space_group_name_H-M   'P 1'
#
loop_
_entity.id
_entity.type
_entity.pdbx_description
1 polymer ?
#
loop_
_entity_poly.entity_id
_entity_poly.type
_entity_poly.pdbx_seq_one_letter_code
_entity_poly.pdbx_strand_id
1 'polypeptide(L)'
;MRSDAMKKGLERAPHRSLFKAMGYTNEEISRPLIGIAHAHNEIIPGHVHLDRILDAVKTGVRMAGGTPIAFGTIGVCDGIAMNHKGMKYSLASREIIADSVEIMAMAHPFDALVLIPNCDKVTPGMLMAMLRVNIPAIMVSGGPMLTGRFQGRDVHLVSVFEGVGKVRAAAMTEEELIELEDQACPSCGSCAGMFTANSMNCLTEALGLGLPGNGTIPAVASARIRLAKEAGMAVMQLLAKDIKPRDIATRHAFENAMAVDMALGCSTNTVLHVPAIAREAGVELPLATFNEISIRVPHVCSLIPGGPHSLQQLDEAGGVHAVMAELCNTEAGLHLEVMTVTGQCLGDNLRQVKVKDREVIKPVSAPYHKVGGIAVLYGNLAPDGAVVKQSAVSDEMMIHSGPARVYNSEDEAQAAIMGGQITPGDVVVIRYCGPKGGPGMPEMLSPTSAIIGMGLGKSVALITDGRFSGGTQGACIGHVSPEAAVGGPIGLVEEGDQIMINIRQHTLALEVSSEVLACRRKLWQAPAPKITTGYAARYAKMVTSGSTGAVLA
;
A
#
# COMPACT_ATOMS: atom_id res chain seq x y z
N MET A 1 34.06 -7.41 -2.75
CA MET A 1 32.97 -6.44 -2.99
C MET A 1 32.39 -6.69 -4.37
N ARG A 2 31.08 -6.58 -4.57
CA ARG A 2 30.45 -6.73 -5.91
C ARG A 2 30.95 -5.65 -6.87
N SER A 3 31.12 -4.42 -6.38
CA SER A 3 31.62 -3.29 -7.16
C SER A 3 33.04 -3.46 -7.70
N ASP A 4 33.81 -4.44 -7.23
CA ASP A 4 35.14 -4.76 -7.75
C ASP A 4 35.08 -5.11 -9.25
N ALA A 5 33.96 -5.66 -9.71
CA ALA A 5 33.73 -5.94 -11.14
C ALA A 5 33.79 -4.68 -12.02
N MET A 6 33.55 -3.48 -11.45
CA MET A 6 33.62 -2.19 -12.18
C MET A 6 34.92 -1.43 -11.94
N LYS A 7 35.67 -1.71 -10.87
CA LYS A 7 36.75 -0.80 -10.42
C LYS A 7 38.10 -1.44 -10.18
N LYS A 8 38.20 -2.78 -10.00
CA LYS A 8 39.44 -3.45 -9.59
C LYS A 8 40.13 -4.12 -10.77
N GLY A 9 41.45 -4.00 -10.83
CA GLY A 9 42.31 -4.59 -11.87
C GLY A 9 42.68 -3.62 -12.99
N LEU A 10 43.65 -4.03 -13.81
CA LEU A 10 44.17 -3.23 -14.92
C LEU A 10 43.09 -3.00 -16.01
N GLU A 11 42.34 -4.05 -16.33
CA GLU A 11 41.28 -4.07 -17.36
C GLU A 11 40.11 -3.13 -17.01
N ARG A 12 40.04 -2.67 -15.75
CA ARG A 12 39.02 -1.71 -15.30
C ARG A 12 39.50 -0.25 -15.34
N ALA A 13 40.68 0.03 -15.90
CA ALA A 13 41.14 1.39 -16.11
C ALA A 13 40.14 2.26 -16.91
N PRO A 14 39.53 1.78 -18.03
CA PRO A 14 38.51 2.54 -18.74
C PRO A 14 37.29 2.87 -17.86
N HIS A 15 36.81 1.94 -17.04
CA HIS A 15 35.68 2.12 -16.13
C HIS A 15 36.01 3.18 -15.08
N ARG A 16 37.20 3.12 -14.46
CA ARG A 16 37.65 4.14 -13.51
C ARG A 16 37.79 5.53 -14.15
N SER A 17 38.15 5.58 -15.44
CA SER A 17 38.17 6.85 -16.19
C SER A 17 36.78 7.48 -16.27
N LEU A 18 35.72 6.67 -16.46
CA LEU A 18 34.33 7.13 -16.47
C LEU A 18 33.89 7.61 -15.07
N PHE A 19 34.27 6.91 -14.00
CA PHE A 19 34.04 7.40 -12.63
C PHE A 19 34.71 8.76 -12.39
N LYS A 20 35.94 8.94 -12.87
CA LYS A 20 36.67 10.22 -12.77
C LYS A 20 35.99 11.33 -13.60
N ALA A 21 35.42 11.01 -14.75
CA ALA A 21 34.64 11.95 -15.56
C ALA A 21 33.39 12.48 -14.82
N MET A 22 32.85 11.70 -13.88
CA MET A 22 31.77 12.10 -12.96
C MET A 22 32.26 12.82 -11.71
N GLY A 23 33.59 13.06 -11.58
CA GLY A 23 34.19 13.78 -10.45
C GLY A 23 34.61 12.91 -9.26
N TYR A 24 34.52 11.58 -9.33
CA TYR A 24 34.95 10.71 -8.25
C TYR A 24 36.49 10.64 -8.16
N THR A 25 36.99 10.75 -6.93
CA THR A 25 38.42 10.59 -6.61
C THR A 25 38.83 9.12 -6.56
N ASN A 26 40.14 8.83 -6.61
CA ASN A 26 40.63 7.47 -6.43
C ASN A 26 40.21 6.86 -5.09
N GLU A 27 40.18 7.68 -4.04
CA GLU A 27 39.76 7.26 -2.70
C GLU A 27 38.28 6.85 -2.71
N GLU A 28 37.39 7.65 -3.25
CA GLU A 28 35.97 7.35 -3.35
C GLU A 28 35.70 6.08 -4.19
N ILE A 29 36.41 5.90 -5.31
CA ILE A 29 36.31 4.69 -6.15
C ILE A 29 36.78 3.45 -5.38
N SER A 30 37.75 3.56 -4.47
CA SER A 30 38.28 2.43 -3.70
C SER A 30 37.30 1.92 -2.63
N ARG A 31 36.40 2.78 -2.13
CA ARG A 31 35.42 2.47 -1.11
C ARG A 31 34.29 1.58 -1.63
N PRO A 32 33.47 0.95 -0.75
CA PRO A 32 32.22 0.32 -1.16
C PRO A 32 31.31 1.31 -1.90
N LEU A 33 30.76 0.89 -3.03
CA LEU A 33 29.84 1.70 -3.82
C LEU A 33 28.40 1.37 -3.43
N ILE A 34 27.69 2.34 -2.85
CA ILE A 34 26.33 2.19 -2.35
C ILE A 34 25.35 2.84 -3.34
N GLY A 35 24.52 2.02 -3.97
CA GLY A 35 23.46 2.50 -4.83
C GLY A 35 22.33 3.10 -4.01
N ILE A 36 21.84 4.30 -4.41
CA ILE A 36 20.69 4.93 -3.76
C ILE A 36 19.61 5.11 -4.81
N ALA A 37 18.61 4.21 -4.79
CA ALA A 37 17.43 4.31 -5.64
C ALA A 37 16.43 5.29 -5.01
N HIS A 38 16.02 6.32 -5.73
CA HIS A 38 15.05 7.30 -5.23
C HIS A 38 13.97 7.59 -6.26
N ALA A 39 12.79 8.00 -5.79
CA ALA A 39 11.67 8.38 -6.65
C ALA A 39 11.33 9.87 -6.56
N HIS A 40 12.33 10.74 -6.25
CA HIS A 40 12.14 12.19 -6.25
C HIS A 40 11.56 12.67 -7.58
N ASN A 41 10.51 13.47 -7.51
CA ASN A 41 9.87 14.16 -8.62
C ASN A 41 9.00 15.31 -8.09
N GLU A 42 8.58 16.21 -8.97
CA GLU A 42 7.82 17.42 -8.62
C GLU A 42 6.31 17.27 -8.80
N ILE A 43 5.80 16.09 -9.22
CA ILE A 43 4.37 15.84 -9.42
C ILE A 43 3.70 15.16 -8.22
N ILE A 44 4.45 14.53 -7.32
CA ILE A 44 3.90 13.80 -6.18
C ILE A 44 4.20 14.58 -4.89
N PRO A 45 3.18 15.03 -4.14
CA PRO A 45 3.40 15.75 -2.87
C PRO A 45 4.27 14.99 -1.86
N GLY A 46 4.19 13.66 -1.87
CA GLY A 46 5.02 12.78 -1.05
C GLY A 46 6.47 12.65 -1.53
N HIS A 47 6.83 13.17 -2.71
CA HIS A 47 8.13 12.97 -3.33
C HIS A 47 8.93 14.25 -3.57
N VAL A 48 8.31 15.43 -3.51
CA VAL A 48 8.97 16.71 -3.79
C VAL A 48 10.18 17.01 -2.87
N HIS A 49 10.21 16.41 -1.67
CA HIS A 49 11.25 16.60 -0.66
C HIS A 49 12.24 15.42 -0.57
N LEU A 50 12.09 14.39 -1.41
CA LEU A 50 12.97 13.22 -1.37
C LEU A 50 14.42 13.54 -1.77
N ASP A 51 14.67 14.66 -2.43
CA ASP A 51 16.00 15.21 -2.65
C ASP A 51 16.75 15.47 -1.33
N ARG A 52 16.06 16.04 -0.32
CA ARG A 52 16.62 16.29 1.02
C ARG A 52 16.88 14.98 1.78
N ILE A 53 15.98 14.01 1.65
CA ILE A 53 16.19 12.67 2.21
C ILE A 53 17.39 11.99 1.56
N LEU A 54 17.50 12.07 0.23
CA LEU A 54 18.61 11.55 -0.55
C LEU A 54 19.96 12.14 -0.07
N ASP A 55 20.04 13.46 0.12
CA ASP A 55 21.26 14.11 0.59
C ASP A 55 21.63 13.71 2.02
N ALA A 56 20.63 13.53 2.87
CA ALA A 56 20.83 13.02 4.22
C ALA A 56 21.37 11.58 4.21
N VAL A 57 20.81 10.68 3.39
CA VAL A 57 21.30 9.31 3.20
C VAL A 57 22.73 9.31 2.68
N LYS A 58 23.05 10.11 1.63
CA LYS A 58 24.41 10.26 1.10
C LYS A 58 25.40 10.69 2.18
N THR A 59 24.98 11.62 3.05
CA THR A 59 25.79 12.06 4.19
C THR A 59 26.08 10.89 5.13
N GLY A 60 25.06 10.10 5.52
CA GLY A 60 25.24 8.94 6.38
C GLY A 60 26.17 7.87 5.78
N VAL A 61 26.03 7.57 4.48
CA VAL A 61 26.90 6.63 3.77
C VAL A 61 28.35 7.11 3.79
N ARG A 62 28.60 8.40 3.50
CA ARG A 62 29.96 8.97 3.54
C ARG A 62 30.56 8.94 4.95
N MET A 63 29.78 9.27 5.98
CA MET A 63 30.20 9.20 7.39
C MET A 63 30.65 7.79 7.79
N ALA A 64 30.02 6.75 7.21
CA ALA A 64 30.36 5.35 7.47
C ALA A 64 31.40 4.77 6.48
N GLY A 65 32.03 5.60 5.63
CA GLY A 65 33.13 5.21 4.77
C GLY A 65 32.74 4.60 3.43
N GLY A 66 31.48 4.73 2.99
CA GLY A 66 31.00 4.33 1.68
C GLY A 66 31.00 5.48 0.66
N THR A 67 30.88 5.15 -0.61
CA THR A 67 30.66 6.10 -1.71
C THR A 67 29.24 5.98 -2.24
N PRO A 68 28.35 6.96 -1.98
CA PRO A 68 26.97 6.92 -2.42
C PRO A 68 26.84 7.31 -3.89
N ILE A 69 26.07 6.52 -4.66
CA ILE A 69 25.75 6.78 -6.07
C ILE A 69 24.24 6.72 -6.24
N ALA A 70 23.62 7.86 -6.55
CA ALA A 70 22.18 7.97 -6.68
C ALA A 70 21.70 7.71 -8.11
N PHE A 71 20.53 7.11 -8.25
CA PHE A 71 19.80 6.99 -9.50
C PHE A 71 18.29 7.05 -9.24
N GLY A 72 17.54 7.59 -10.20
CA GLY A 72 16.10 7.78 -10.08
C GLY A 72 15.29 6.64 -10.68
N THR A 73 14.08 6.43 -10.13
CA THR A 73 13.00 5.67 -10.76
C THR A 73 11.74 6.51 -10.84
N ILE A 74 10.74 6.03 -11.58
CA ILE A 74 9.46 6.73 -11.74
C ILE A 74 8.59 6.64 -10.47
N GLY A 75 7.58 7.49 -10.40
CA GLY A 75 6.47 7.40 -9.45
C GLY A 75 5.19 7.95 -10.07
N VAL A 76 4.05 7.43 -9.63
CA VAL A 76 2.71 7.93 -9.97
C VAL A 76 2.02 8.34 -8.68
N CYS A 77 1.38 9.51 -8.67
CA CYS A 77 0.55 9.95 -7.56
C CYS A 77 -0.87 9.40 -7.73
N ASP A 78 -1.28 8.49 -6.84
CA ASP A 78 -2.64 7.94 -6.87
C ASP A 78 -3.69 9.03 -6.66
N GLY A 79 -3.46 9.99 -5.76
CA GLY A 79 -4.39 11.09 -5.50
C GLY A 79 -4.63 11.98 -6.72
N ILE A 80 -3.56 12.35 -7.45
CA ILE A 80 -3.69 13.16 -8.67
C ILE A 80 -4.24 12.34 -9.84
N ALA A 81 -3.94 11.04 -9.88
CA ALA A 81 -4.45 10.14 -10.92
C ALA A 81 -5.91 9.68 -10.68
N MET A 82 -6.47 9.94 -9.50
CA MET A 82 -7.82 9.51 -9.11
C MET A 82 -8.90 10.09 -10.06
N ASN A 83 -9.93 9.31 -10.32
CA ASN A 83 -11.12 9.69 -11.10
C ASN A 83 -10.83 10.07 -12.56
N HIS A 84 -9.70 9.65 -13.14
CA HIS A 84 -9.44 9.79 -14.57
C HIS A 84 -8.56 8.64 -15.11
N LYS A 85 -8.33 8.61 -16.43
CA LYS A 85 -7.63 7.52 -17.13
C LYS A 85 -6.20 7.25 -16.61
N GLY A 86 -5.57 8.22 -15.93
CA GLY A 86 -4.25 8.11 -15.31
C GLY A 86 -4.19 7.02 -14.24
N MET A 87 -5.30 6.74 -13.52
CA MET A 87 -5.35 5.76 -12.46
C MET A 87 -5.02 4.32 -12.93
N LYS A 88 -5.22 4.00 -14.20
CA LYS A 88 -4.83 2.72 -14.81
C LYS A 88 -3.32 2.47 -14.81
N TYR A 89 -2.51 3.51 -14.67
CA TYR A 89 -1.06 3.43 -14.65
C TYR A 89 -0.48 3.34 -13.25
N SER A 90 -1.28 3.61 -12.21
CA SER A 90 -0.81 3.58 -10.83
C SER A 90 -0.27 2.20 -10.43
N LEU A 91 -1.11 1.16 -10.34
CA LEU A 91 -0.65 -0.19 -9.96
C LEU A 91 0.38 -0.74 -10.96
N ALA A 92 0.15 -0.51 -12.25
CA ALA A 92 1.03 -0.99 -13.31
C ALA A 92 2.46 -0.41 -13.20
N SER A 93 2.63 0.80 -12.63
CA SER A 93 3.95 1.42 -12.39
C SER A 93 4.78 0.66 -11.36
N ARG A 94 4.17 -0.09 -10.41
CA ARG A 94 4.85 -0.88 -9.40
C ARG A 94 5.87 -1.84 -10.02
N GLU A 95 5.49 -2.51 -11.10
CA GLU A 95 6.35 -3.46 -11.82
C GLU A 95 7.55 -2.76 -12.47
N ILE A 96 7.30 -1.63 -13.17
CA ILE A 96 8.38 -0.84 -13.79
C ILE A 96 9.34 -0.28 -12.75
N ILE A 97 8.84 0.13 -11.59
CA ILE A 97 9.68 0.58 -10.47
C ILE A 97 10.60 -0.56 -10.04
N ALA A 98 10.04 -1.76 -9.82
CA ALA A 98 10.82 -2.93 -9.44
C ALA A 98 11.88 -3.27 -10.51
N ASP A 99 11.47 -3.38 -11.77
CA ASP A 99 12.34 -3.70 -12.88
C ASP A 99 13.45 -2.65 -13.09
N SER A 100 13.11 -1.36 -13.00
CA SER A 100 14.10 -0.28 -13.21
C SER A 100 15.20 -0.30 -12.14
N VAL A 101 14.83 -0.54 -10.87
CA VAL A 101 15.81 -0.63 -9.77
C VAL A 101 16.67 -1.89 -9.92
N GLU A 102 16.06 -3.02 -10.27
CA GLU A 102 16.80 -4.26 -10.55
C GLU A 102 17.80 -4.07 -11.68
N ILE A 103 17.36 -3.53 -12.83
CA ILE A 103 18.23 -3.31 -14.01
C ILE A 103 19.44 -2.43 -13.60
N MET A 104 19.22 -1.35 -12.89
CA MET A 104 20.29 -0.46 -12.43
C MET A 104 21.26 -1.16 -11.48
N ALA A 105 20.75 -1.93 -10.53
CA ALA A 105 21.56 -2.62 -9.53
C ALA A 105 22.34 -3.83 -10.10
N MET A 106 21.83 -4.44 -11.16
CA MET A 106 22.48 -5.57 -11.84
C MET A 106 23.48 -5.11 -12.89
N ALA A 107 23.15 -4.08 -13.67
CA ALA A 107 24.05 -3.50 -14.67
C ALA A 107 25.24 -2.78 -14.01
N HIS A 108 25.03 -2.18 -12.84
CA HIS A 108 26.05 -1.49 -12.04
C HIS A 108 26.14 -2.18 -10.67
N PRO A 109 26.95 -3.23 -10.52
CA PRO A 109 26.95 -4.09 -9.34
C PRO A 109 27.39 -3.35 -8.07
N PHE A 110 26.46 -2.59 -7.45
CA PHE A 110 26.63 -1.96 -6.16
C PHE A 110 26.87 -2.99 -5.05
N ASP A 111 27.56 -2.59 -3.99
CA ASP A 111 27.84 -3.43 -2.83
C ASP A 111 26.63 -3.52 -1.88
N ALA A 112 25.85 -2.44 -1.79
CA ALA A 112 24.60 -2.38 -1.04
C ALA A 112 23.65 -1.34 -1.66
N LEU A 113 22.38 -1.33 -1.23
CA LEU A 113 21.35 -0.40 -1.70
C LEU A 113 20.66 0.34 -0.55
N VAL A 114 20.34 1.61 -0.78
CA VAL A 114 19.33 2.35 -0.01
C VAL A 114 18.21 2.72 -0.97
N LEU A 115 16.95 2.47 -0.58
CA LEU A 115 15.79 2.74 -1.41
C LEU A 115 14.91 3.80 -0.73
N ILE A 116 14.55 4.85 -1.50
CA ILE A 116 13.86 6.03 -0.98
C ILE A 116 12.51 6.23 -1.69
N PRO A 117 11.45 5.53 -1.27
CA PRO A 117 10.08 5.73 -1.73
C PRO A 117 9.31 6.66 -0.79
N ASN A 118 8.04 6.95 -1.13
CA ASN A 118 7.06 7.44 -0.16
C ASN A 118 5.59 7.24 -0.58
N CYS A 119 5.29 6.83 -1.81
CA CYS A 119 3.92 6.76 -2.33
C CYS A 119 3.46 5.32 -2.57
N ASP A 120 2.16 5.16 -2.81
CA ASP A 120 1.36 3.93 -2.79
C ASP A 120 1.98 2.75 -3.52
N LYS A 121 2.48 2.95 -4.74
CA LYS A 121 3.02 1.87 -5.58
C LYS A 121 4.55 1.88 -5.63
N VAL A 122 5.15 3.00 -5.23
CA VAL A 122 6.62 3.16 -5.21
C VAL A 122 7.21 2.34 -4.06
N THR A 123 6.60 2.39 -2.87
CA THR A 123 7.06 1.62 -1.70
C THR A 123 7.04 0.11 -1.97
N PRO A 124 5.91 -0.51 -2.40
CA PRO A 124 5.92 -1.94 -2.70
C PRO A 124 6.79 -2.28 -3.92
N GLY A 125 6.88 -1.44 -4.96
CA GLY A 125 7.76 -1.68 -6.10
C GLY A 125 9.24 -1.70 -5.71
N MET A 126 9.67 -0.80 -4.84
CA MET A 126 11.04 -0.80 -4.31
C MET A 126 11.30 -1.98 -3.35
N LEU A 127 10.32 -2.42 -2.54
CA LEU A 127 10.44 -3.64 -1.72
C LEU A 127 10.60 -4.88 -2.60
N MET A 128 9.82 -4.98 -3.69
CA MET A 128 9.97 -6.07 -4.66
C MET A 128 11.39 -6.09 -5.25
N ALA A 129 11.89 -4.95 -5.72
CA ALA A 129 13.26 -4.84 -6.24
C ALA A 129 14.32 -5.21 -5.21
N MET A 130 14.18 -4.70 -3.98
CA MET A 130 15.10 -4.97 -2.87
C MET A 130 15.24 -6.47 -2.59
N LEU A 131 14.12 -7.18 -2.56
CA LEU A 131 14.08 -8.63 -2.32
C LEU A 131 14.56 -9.42 -3.53
N ARG A 132 14.25 -8.98 -4.75
CA ARG A 132 14.67 -9.62 -6.00
C ARG A 132 16.18 -9.54 -6.17
N VAL A 133 16.78 -8.37 -5.98
CA VAL A 133 18.23 -8.14 -6.08
C VAL A 133 18.99 -8.81 -4.93
N ASN A 134 18.45 -8.80 -3.74
CA ASN A 134 18.93 -9.48 -2.52
C ASN A 134 20.43 -9.25 -2.21
N ILE A 135 20.84 -8.00 -2.19
CA ILE A 135 22.11 -7.54 -1.61
C ILE A 135 21.83 -6.73 -0.35
N PRO A 136 22.80 -6.50 0.56
CA PRO A 136 22.56 -5.69 1.75
C PRO A 136 21.82 -4.40 1.40
N ALA A 137 20.68 -4.15 2.04
CA ALA A 137 19.84 -3.02 1.67
C ALA A 137 18.93 -2.56 2.82
N ILE A 138 18.48 -1.29 2.74
CA ILE A 138 17.57 -0.66 3.69
C ILE A 138 16.61 0.29 2.98
N MET A 139 15.37 0.38 3.49
CA MET A 139 14.36 1.35 3.03
C MET A 139 14.33 2.58 3.93
N VAL A 140 14.12 3.74 3.29
CA VAL A 140 13.89 5.02 3.99
C VAL A 140 12.73 5.73 3.32
N SER A 141 11.56 5.75 3.92
CA SER A 141 10.41 6.49 3.38
C SER A 141 10.52 7.99 3.62
N GLY A 142 9.85 8.79 2.78
CA GLY A 142 9.81 10.25 2.93
C GLY A 142 8.99 10.74 4.13
N GLY A 143 8.10 9.91 4.68
CA GLY A 143 7.22 10.22 5.81
C GLY A 143 5.88 10.85 5.41
N PRO A 144 4.88 10.82 6.32
CA PRO A 144 3.56 11.40 6.12
C PRO A 144 3.58 12.93 6.18
N MET A 145 2.60 13.56 5.51
CA MET A 145 2.29 14.98 5.69
C MET A 145 1.61 15.23 7.03
N LEU A 146 1.61 16.48 7.46
CA LEU A 146 0.85 16.92 8.62
C LEU A 146 -0.64 16.92 8.31
N THR A 147 -1.47 16.85 9.34
CA THR A 147 -2.91 17.02 9.25
C THR A 147 -3.24 18.49 9.09
N GLY A 148 -4.16 18.85 8.19
CA GLY A 148 -4.64 20.20 8.01
C GLY A 148 -5.67 20.58 9.08
N ARG A 149 -6.01 21.88 9.15
CA ARG A 149 -7.07 22.38 10.02
C ARG A 149 -7.97 23.35 9.29
N PHE A 150 -9.28 23.11 9.37
CA PHE A 150 -10.30 23.96 8.77
C PHE A 150 -11.45 24.16 9.77
N GLN A 151 -11.82 25.39 10.04
CA GLN A 151 -12.88 25.76 11.00
C GLN A 151 -12.75 25.04 12.37
N GLY A 152 -11.50 24.93 12.87
CA GLY A 152 -11.21 24.30 14.17
C GLY A 152 -11.20 22.76 14.17
N ARG A 153 -11.41 22.11 13.03
CA ARG A 153 -11.42 20.66 12.88
C ARG A 153 -10.21 20.18 12.08
N ASP A 154 -9.75 18.98 12.35
CA ASP A 154 -8.73 18.32 11.56
C ASP A 154 -9.31 17.92 10.20
N VAL A 155 -8.57 18.23 9.14
CA VAL A 155 -8.95 17.94 7.74
C VAL A 155 -7.79 17.32 6.98
N HIS A 156 -8.12 16.64 5.88
CA HIS A 156 -7.16 15.95 5.01
C HIS A 156 -7.74 15.83 3.60
N LEU A 157 -7.00 15.24 2.65
CA LEU A 157 -7.42 15.12 1.25
C LEU A 157 -8.85 14.59 1.06
N VAL A 158 -9.28 13.57 1.83
CA VAL A 158 -10.65 13.03 1.72
C VAL A 158 -11.70 14.06 2.11
N SER A 159 -11.39 14.98 3.05
CA SER A 159 -12.29 16.08 3.42
C SER A 159 -12.60 17.00 2.23
N VAL A 160 -11.65 17.15 1.30
CA VAL A 160 -11.86 17.92 0.06
C VAL A 160 -12.78 17.16 -0.89
N PHE A 161 -12.60 15.83 -1.06
CA PHE A 161 -13.54 15.01 -1.83
C PHE A 161 -14.97 15.07 -1.29
N GLU A 162 -15.13 15.00 0.03
CA GLU A 162 -16.41 15.19 0.71
C GLU A 162 -16.96 16.60 0.50
N GLY A 163 -16.08 17.62 0.53
CA GLY A 163 -16.41 19.03 0.29
C GLY A 163 -17.05 19.23 -1.08
N VAL A 164 -16.52 18.61 -2.13
CA VAL A 164 -17.14 18.64 -3.48
C VAL A 164 -18.58 18.12 -3.45
N GLY A 165 -18.83 17.04 -2.70
CA GLY A 165 -20.18 16.51 -2.51
C GLY A 165 -21.11 17.50 -1.78
N LYS A 166 -20.59 18.16 -0.73
CA LYS A 166 -21.34 19.16 0.05
C LYS A 166 -21.69 20.39 -0.77
N VAL A 167 -20.79 20.87 -1.64
CA VAL A 167 -21.10 21.99 -2.56
C VAL A 167 -22.24 21.62 -3.51
N ARG A 168 -22.19 20.41 -4.11
CA ARG A 168 -23.28 19.93 -4.98
C ARG A 168 -24.62 19.80 -4.24
N ALA A 169 -24.59 19.46 -2.96
CA ALA A 169 -25.78 19.39 -2.10
C ALA A 169 -26.18 20.74 -1.49
N ALA A 170 -25.55 21.86 -1.88
CA ALA A 170 -25.73 23.20 -1.33
C ALA A 170 -25.54 23.28 0.23
N ALA A 171 -24.72 22.38 0.77
CA ALA A 171 -24.34 22.33 2.21
C ALA A 171 -22.97 22.97 2.49
N MET A 172 -22.30 23.48 1.47
CA MET A 172 -21.03 24.21 1.52
C MET A 172 -20.96 25.15 0.31
N THR A 173 -20.36 26.32 0.45
CA THR A 173 -20.14 27.24 -0.68
C THR A 173 -18.87 26.87 -1.45
N GLU A 174 -18.72 27.40 -2.69
CA GLU A 174 -17.48 27.23 -3.45
C GLU A 174 -16.30 27.94 -2.77
N GLU A 175 -16.52 29.09 -2.13
CA GLU A 175 -15.51 29.83 -1.38
C GLU A 175 -15.00 29.01 -0.17
N GLU A 176 -15.91 28.39 0.58
CA GLU A 176 -15.53 27.51 1.69
C GLU A 176 -14.75 26.27 1.20
N LEU A 177 -15.07 25.74 0.01
CA LEU A 177 -14.32 24.64 -0.59
C LEU A 177 -12.90 25.08 -0.95
N ILE A 178 -12.72 26.27 -1.52
CA ILE A 178 -11.39 26.83 -1.84
C ILE A 178 -10.56 27.00 -0.56
N GLU A 179 -11.15 27.51 0.52
CA GLU A 179 -10.45 27.61 1.81
C GLU A 179 -10.06 26.23 2.36
N LEU A 180 -10.92 25.21 2.17
CA LEU A 180 -10.62 23.83 2.56
C LEU A 180 -9.48 23.25 1.74
N GLU A 181 -9.44 23.50 0.42
CA GLU A 181 -8.34 23.08 -0.47
C GLU A 181 -6.98 23.61 0.01
N ASP A 182 -6.91 24.89 0.38
CA ASP A 182 -5.67 25.52 0.85
C ASP A 182 -5.16 24.92 2.17
N GLN A 183 -6.07 24.41 3.01
CA GLN A 183 -5.74 23.97 4.37
C GLN A 183 -5.62 22.46 4.55
N ALA A 184 -6.22 21.66 3.66
CA ALA A 184 -6.33 20.21 3.84
C ALA A 184 -5.00 19.46 3.75
N CYS A 185 -4.04 19.96 2.96
CA CYS A 185 -2.74 19.34 2.73
C CYS A 185 -1.61 20.34 3.05
N PRO A 186 -1.30 20.61 4.32
CA PRO A 186 -0.48 21.76 4.73
C PRO A 186 1.02 21.56 4.53
N SER A 187 1.48 20.37 4.15
CA SER A 187 2.90 20.08 3.98
C SER A 187 3.16 19.02 2.90
N CYS A 188 4.41 18.88 2.46
CA CYS A 188 4.83 17.72 1.70
C CYS A 188 4.76 16.47 2.56
N GLY A 189 4.76 15.30 1.91
CA GLY A 189 4.67 13.98 2.55
C GLY A 189 3.64 13.09 1.86
N SER A 190 3.58 11.82 2.25
CA SER A 190 2.46 10.94 1.93
C SER A 190 1.19 11.40 2.67
N CYS A 191 0.04 10.80 2.40
CA CYS A 191 -1.22 11.22 3.01
C CYS A 191 -1.15 11.27 4.55
N ALA A 192 -1.95 12.14 5.21
CA ALA A 192 -1.95 12.27 6.67
C ALA A 192 -2.61 11.09 7.41
N GLY A 193 -3.40 10.24 6.71
CA GLY A 193 -4.11 9.07 7.27
C GLY A 193 -3.48 7.73 6.89
N MET A 194 -4.07 6.63 7.37
CA MET A 194 -3.67 5.25 7.09
C MET A 194 -4.23 4.78 5.74
N PHE A 195 -3.80 5.47 4.68
CA PHE A 195 -4.02 5.08 3.29
C PHE A 195 -2.89 4.15 2.82
N THR A 196 -2.88 3.76 1.55
CA THR A 196 -1.96 2.73 1.04
C THR A 196 -0.49 3.11 1.21
N ALA A 197 -0.10 4.36 0.94
CA ALA A 197 1.29 4.81 1.12
C ALA A 197 1.80 4.56 2.54
N ASN A 198 1.06 5.05 3.54
CA ASN A 198 1.43 4.91 4.94
C ASN A 198 1.30 3.47 5.44
N SER A 199 0.30 2.72 4.97
CA SER A 199 0.21 1.28 5.23
C SER A 199 1.50 0.58 4.82
N MET A 200 1.97 0.80 3.57
CA MET A 200 3.19 0.16 3.10
C MET A 200 4.46 0.68 3.79
N ASN A 201 4.53 1.98 4.15
CA ASN A 201 5.65 2.54 4.91
C ASN A 201 5.72 1.96 6.34
N CYS A 202 4.57 1.77 7.01
CA CYS A 202 4.48 1.12 8.33
C CYS A 202 4.82 -0.37 8.23
N LEU A 203 4.33 -1.08 7.20
CA LEU A 203 4.65 -2.48 7.00
C LEU A 203 6.12 -2.71 6.64
N THR A 204 6.78 -1.76 5.97
CA THR A 204 8.24 -1.80 5.74
C THR A 204 9.00 -1.83 7.05
N GLU A 205 8.58 -1.02 8.02
CA GLU A 205 9.15 -1.00 9.38
C GLU A 205 8.83 -2.30 10.12
N ALA A 206 7.59 -2.77 10.08
CA ALA A 206 7.15 -4.01 10.73
C ALA A 206 7.82 -5.27 10.17
N LEU A 207 8.13 -5.30 8.85
CA LEU A 207 8.95 -6.33 8.21
C LEU A 207 10.41 -6.32 8.66
N GLY A 208 10.85 -5.27 9.35
CA GLY A 208 12.24 -5.08 9.73
C GLY A 208 13.15 -4.55 8.62
N LEU A 209 12.60 -4.05 7.49
CA LEU A 209 13.35 -3.53 6.33
C LEU A 209 13.56 -2.01 6.37
N GLY A 210 12.98 -1.31 7.33
CA GLY A 210 13.19 0.11 7.66
C GLY A 210 13.54 0.28 9.13
N LEU A 211 14.24 1.37 9.48
CA LEU A 211 14.54 1.71 10.88
C LEU A 211 13.25 2.08 11.64
N PRO A 212 13.26 1.94 13.00
CA PRO A 212 12.17 2.42 13.85
C PRO A 212 11.82 3.89 13.57
N GLY A 213 10.52 4.18 13.36
CA GLY A 213 10.02 5.49 12.95
C GLY A 213 9.95 5.72 11.43
N ASN A 214 10.35 4.72 10.62
CA ASN A 214 10.28 4.82 9.16
C ASN A 214 8.86 5.09 8.67
N GLY A 215 7.85 4.47 9.26
CA GLY A 215 6.45 4.57 8.82
C GLY A 215 5.75 5.85 9.27
N THR A 216 6.15 6.47 10.40
CA THR A 216 5.31 7.44 11.09
C THR A 216 5.92 8.83 11.28
N ILE A 217 7.24 8.98 11.38
CA ILE A 217 7.87 10.31 11.54
C ILE A 217 7.43 11.23 10.40
N PRO A 218 6.84 12.41 10.68
CA PRO A 218 6.40 13.33 9.63
C PRO A 218 7.50 13.79 8.68
N ALA A 219 7.15 14.01 7.42
CA ALA A 219 8.08 14.38 6.35
C ALA A 219 8.88 15.66 6.66
N VAL A 220 8.25 16.62 7.32
CA VAL A 220 8.83 17.94 7.65
C VAL A 220 9.61 17.95 8.96
N ALA A 221 9.57 16.87 9.74
CA ALA A 221 10.24 16.79 11.02
C ALA A 221 11.76 16.62 10.86
N SER A 222 12.55 17.33 11.70
CA SER A 222 14.02 17.16 11.73
C SER A 222 14.45 15.71 12.07
N ALA A 223 13.61 14.97 12.79
CA ALA A 223 13.80 13.54 13.08
C ALA A 223 13.86 12.70 11.80
N ARG A 224 13.08 13.05 10.76
CA ARG A 224 13.11 12.37 9.45
C ARG A 224 14.49 12.48 8.79
N ILE A 225 15.13 13.64 8.87
CA ILE A 225 16.48 13.85 8.33
C ILE A 225 17.53 13.07 9.14
N ARG A 226 17.39 12.99 10.47
CA ARG A 226 18.28 12.15 11.30
C ARG A 226 18.14 10.67 10.93
N LEU A 227 16.91 10.17 10.84
CA LEU A 227 16.62 8.79 10.43
C LEU A 227 17.26 8.45 9.08
N ALA A 228 17.18 9.38 8.10
CA ALA A 228 17.78 9.19 6.79
C ALA A 228 19.31 9.07 6.86
N LYS A 229 19.98 9.86 7.69
CA LYS A 229 21.43 9.73 7.95
C LYS A 229 21.76 8.41 8.62
N GLU A 230 21.00 8.04 9.64
CA GLU A 230 21.15 6.77 10.37
C GLU A 230 21.00 5.56 9.44
N ALA A 231 20.02 5.60 8.52
CA ALA A 231 19.85 4.55 7.51
C ALA A 231 21.06 4.46 6.55
N GLY A 232 21.63 5.61 6.15
CA GLY A 232 22.87 5.65 5.37
C GLY A 232 24.07 5.04 6.12
N MET A 233 24.13 5.17 7.44
CA MET A 233 25.15 4.49 8.25
C MET A 233 24.81 3.01 8.45
N ALA A 234 23.54 2.67 8.68
CA ALA A 234 23.09 1.30 8.92
C ALA A 234 23.34 0.38 7.71
N VAL A 235 23.14 0.85 6.47
CA VAL A 235 23.42 0.03 5.28
C VAL A 235 24.88 -0.41 5.20
N MET A 236 25.82 0.38 5.69
CA MET A 236 27.23 0.01 5.76
C MET A 236 27.49 -1.09 6.81
N GLN A 237 26.73 -1.10 7.90
CA GLN A 237 26.79 -2.17 8.90
C GLN A 237 26.18 -3.47 8.36
N LEU A 238 25.06 -3.37 7.62
CA LEU A 238 24.45 -4.52 6.93
C LEU A 238 25.43 -5.13 5.93
N LEU A 239 26.13 -4.28 5.16
CA LEU A 239 27.17 -4.73 4.23
C LEU A 239 28.31 -5.44 4.96
N ALA A 240 28.80 -4.89 6.07
CA ALA A 240 29.88 -5.49 6.84
C ALA A 240 29.50 -6.85 7.46
N LYS A 241 28.23 -7.04 7.81
CA LYS A 241 27.69 -8.28 8.38
C LYS A 241 27.13 -9.25 7.34
N ASP A 242 27.11 -8.86 6.06
CA ASP A 242 26.46 -9.57 4.93
C ASP A 242 24.98 -9.90 5.17
N ILE A 243 24.25 -9.04 5.90
CA ILE A 243 22.82 -9.20 6.15
C ILE A 243 22.05 -8.71 4.93
N LYS A 244 21.27 -9.60 4.30
CA LYS A 244 20.51 -9.34 3.07
C LYS A 244 19.01 -9.27 3.34
N PRO A 245 18.23 -8.64 2.46
CA PRO A 245 16.79 -8.49 2.63
C PRO A 245 16.02 -9.81 2.85
N ARG A 246 16.41 -10.90 2.19
CA ARG A 246 15.75 -12.21 2.38
C ARG A 246 16.11 -12.90 3.69
N ASP A 247 17.19 -12.48 4.36
CA ASP A 247 17.53 -12.95 5.72
C ASP A 247 16.58 -12.31 6.74
N ILE A 248 16.02 -11.15 6.42
CA ILE A 248 15.08 -10.37 7.24
C ILE A 248 13.63 -10.73 6.88
N ALA A 249 13.26 -10.66 5.59
CA ALA A 249 11.91 -10.88 5.08
C ALA A 249 11.55 -12.38 5.04
N THR A 250 11.59 -13.02 6.18
CA THR A 250 11.19 -14.43 6.38
C THR A 250 9.67 -14.55 6.52
N ARG A 251 9.14 -15.78 6.48
CA ARG A 251 7.72 -16.04 6.75
C ARG A 251 7.25 -15.40 8.06
N HIS A 252 8.01 -15.53 9.14
CA HIS A 252 7.72 -14.92 10.44
C HIS A 252 7.70 -13.38 10.40
N ALA A 253 8.61 -12.76 9.63
CA ALA A 253 8.59 -11.31 9.44
C ALA A 253 7.35 -10.83 8.70
N PHE A 254 6.88 -11.58 7.69
CA PHE A 254 5.60 -11.29 7.02
C PHE A 254 4.42 -11.46 7.97
N GLU A 255 4.39 -12.48 8.82
CA GLU A 255 3.34 -12.67 9.82
C GLU A 255 3.33 -11.51 10.85
N ASN A 256 4.49 -11.03 11.29
CA ASN A 256 4.59 -9.82 12.12
C ASN A 256 4.04 -8.57 11.40
N ALA A 257 4.39 -8.38 10.13
CA ALA A 257 3.87 -7.26 9.35
C ALA A 257 2.36 -7.34 9.17
N MET A 258 1.82 -8.53 8.91
CA MET A 258 0.37 -8.74 8.80
C MET A 258 -0.33 -8.54 10.14
N ALA A 259 0.29 -8.86 11.28
CA ALA A 259 -0.24 -8.55 12.59
C ALA A 259 -0.34 -7.03 12.82
N VAL A 260 0.67 -6.27 12.39
CA VAL A 260 0.63 -4.79 12.41
C VAL A 260 -0.42 -4.25 11.45
N ASP A 261 -0.57 -4.82 10.25
CA ASP A 261 -1.61 -4.52 9.28
C ASP A 261 -3.02 -4.59 9.89
N MET A 262 -3.29 -5.70 10.60
CA MET A 262 -4.56 -5.94 11.31
C MET A 262 -4.78 -4.97 12.47
N ALA A 263 -3.73 -4.70 13.25
CA ALA A 263 -3.80 -3.83 14.43
C ALA A 263 -4.01 -2.35 14.08
N LEU A 264 -3.45 -1.90 12.96
CA LEU A 264 -3.57 -0.52 12.45
C LEU A 264 -4.83 -0.29 11.60
N GLY A 265 -5.49 -1.36 11.13
CA GLY A 265 -6.57 -1.26 10.16
C GLY A 265 -6.11 -0.59 8.87
N CYS A 266 -5.04 -1.11 8.26
CA CYS A 266 -4.43 -0.57 7.05
C CYS A 266 -5.37 -0.60 5.83
N SER A 267 -4.86 -0.19 4.68
CA SER A 267 -5.57 -0.23 3.41
C SER A 267 -5.73 -1.67 2.90
N THR A 268 -6.87 -1.99 2.29
CA THR A 268 -7.08 -3.27 1.59
C THR A 268 -6.02 -3.57 0.52
N ASN A 269 -5.34 -2.55 0.01
CA ASN A 269 -4.24 -2.70 -0.93
C ASN A 269 -3.03 -3.49 -0.36
N THR A 270 -2.90 -3.61 0.97
CA THR A 270 -1.86 -4.44 1.58
C THR A 270 -2.04 -5.90 1.20
N VAL A 271 -3.29 -6.38 1.10
CA VAL A 271 -3.63 -7.75 0.67
C VAL A 271 -3.23 -8.02 -0.79
N LEU A 272 -3.00 -6.99 -1.59
CA LEU A 272 -2.44 -7.08 -2.94
C LEU A 272 -0.91 -6.99 -2.93
N HIS A 273 -0.34 -6.06 -2.13
CA HIS A 273 1.09 -5.77 -2.17
C HIS A 273 1.93 -6.75 -1.36
N VAL A 274 1.46 -7.18 -0.19
CA VAL A 274 2.21 -8.10 0.68
C VAL A 274 2.46 -9.46 0.00
N PRO A 275 1.48 -10.11 -0.67
CA PRO A 275 1.75 -11.31 -1.45
C PRO A 275 2.72 -11.09 -2.62
N ALA A 276 2.64 -9.94 -3.31
CA ALA A 276 3.58 -9.61 -4.39
C ALA A 276 5.02 -9.48 -3.86
N ILE A 277 5.20 -8.85 -2.70
CA ILE A 277 6.50 -8.69 -2.04
C ILE A 277 7.03 -10.03 -1.52
N ALA A 278 6.15 -10.84 -0.89
CA ALA A 278 6.50 -12.17 -0.39
C ALA A 278 6.99 -13.11 -1.50
N ARG A 279 6.36 -13.03 -2.68
CA ARG A 279 6.80 -13.77 -3.87
C ARG A 279 8.26 -13.46 -4.25
N GLU A 280 8.67 -12.19 -4.21
CA GLU A 280 10.06 -11.79 -4.50
C GLU A 280 11.04 -12.25 -3.40
N ALA A 281 10.56 -12.42 -2.18
CA ALA A 281 11.33 -13.04 -1.10
C ALA A 281 11.45 -14.56 -1.22
N GLY A 282 10.65 -15.20 -2.09
CA GLY A 282 10.52 -16.66 -2.18
C GLY A 282 9.67 -17.24 -1.04
N VAL A 283 8.81 -16.42 -0.41
CA VAL A 283 7.92 -16.81 0.67
C VAL A 283 6.51 -17.04 0.11
N GLU A 284 5.97 -18.24 0.29
CA GLU A 284 4.60 -18.55 -0.03
C GLU A 284 3.67 -17.95 1.04
N LEU A 285 2.71 -17.14 0.61
CA LEU A 285 1.79 -16.41 1.50
C LEU A 285 0.34 -16.50 0.97
N PRO A 286 -0.40 -17.57 1.31
CA PRO A 286 -1.81 -17.70 0.93
C PRO A 286 -2.68 -16.59 1.52
N LEU A 287 -3.70 -16.13 0.79
CA LEU A 287 -4.64 -15.10 1.27
C LEU A 287 -5.37 -15.52 2.56
N ALA A 288 -5.59 -16.81 2.79
CA ALA A 288 -6.19 -17.32 4.02
C ALA A 288 -5.41 -16.90 5.28
N THR A 289 -4.08 -16.73 5.16
CA THR A 289 -3.22 -16.28 6.28
C THR A 289 -3.66 -14.92 6.85
N PHE A 290 -4.23 -14.02 6.00
CA PHE A 290 -4.76 -12.75 6.48
C PHE A 290 -5.92 -12.97 7.47
N ASN A 291 -6.84 -13.90 7.21
CA ASN A 291 -7.92 -14.22 8.13
C ASN A 291 -7.41 -14.89 9.41
N GLU A 292 -6.46 -15.83 9.28
CA GLU A 292 -5.85 -16.51 10.44
C GLU A 292 -5.23 -15.52 11.42
N ILE A 293 -4.55 -14.50 10.91
CA ILE A 293 -3.96 -13.43 11.72
C ILE A 293 -5.03 -12.46 12.20
N SER A 294 -5.97 -12.04 11.35
CA SER A 294 -7.06 -11.13 11.70
C SER A 294 -7.91 -11.61 12.87
N ILE A 295 -8.15 -12.92 12.98
CA ILE A 295 -8.92 -13.50 14.10
C ILE A 295 -8.16 -13.37 15.43
N ARG A 296 -6.83 -13.42 15.41
CA ARG A 296 -5.98 -13.44 16.60
C ARG A 296 -5.48 -12.06 17.04
N VAL A 297 -5.44 -11.10 16.12
CA VAL A 297 -4.87 -9.77 16.34
C VAL A 297 -5.99 -8.73 16.41
N PRO A 298 -6.19 -8.05 17.56
CA PRO A 298 -7.22 -7.04 17.68
C PRO A 298 -6.83 -5.74 16.94
N HIS A 299 -7.84 -4.98 16.49
CA HIS A 299 -7.67 -3.63 15.94
C HIS A 299 -7.50 -2.63 17.08
N VAL A 300 -6.27 -2.12 17.29
CA VAL A 300 -5.90 -1.28 18.43
C VAL A 300 -5.71 0.20 18.09
N CYS A 301 -5.69 0.56 16.79
CA CYS A 301 -5.50 1.94 16.34
C CYS A 301 -6.60 2.35 15.37
N SER A 302 -7.45 3.30 15.75
CA SER A 302 -8.51 3.82 14.87
C SER A 302 -8.02 5.06 14.13
N LEU A 303 -7.43 4.83 12.95
CA LEU A 303 -6.76 5.87 12.16
C LEU A 303 -7.64 6.35 10.99
N ILE A 304 -7.46 7.61 10.59
CA ILE A 304 -8.11 8.18 9.39
C ILE A 304 -7.85 7.26 8.18
N PRO A 305 -8.86 6.92 7.34
CA PRO A 305 -10.23 7.45 7.31
C PRO A 305 -11.24 6.67 8.18
N GLY A 306 -10.87 5.55 8.75
CA GLY A 306 -11.75 4.70 9.57
C GLY A 306 -11.98 5.22 11.00
N GLY A 307 -11.17 6.16 11.44
CA GLY A 307 -11.21 6.74 12.78
C GLY A 307 -10.66 8.15 12.84
N PRO A 308 -10.53 8.73 14.05
CA PRO A 308 -10.21 10.14 14.22
C PRO A 308 -8.71 10.47 14.17
N HIS A 309 -7.83 9.48 14.36
CA HIS A 309 -6.41 9.75 14.58
C HIS A 309 -5.60 9.78 13.28
N SER A 310 -4.63 10.71 13.22
CA SER A 310 -3.69 10.87 12.10
C SER A 310 -2.40 10.04 12.31
N LEU A 311 -1.59 9.93 11.26
CA LEU A 311 -0.24 9.32 11.35
C LEU A 311 0.70 10.09 12.26
N GLN A 312 0.56 11.43 12.32
CA GLN A 312 1.32 12.26 13.25
C GLN A 312 1.01 11.87 14.70
N GLN A 313 -0.26 11.71 15.05
CA GLN A 313 -0.67 11.27 16.40
C GLN A 313 -0.17 9.85 16.70
N LEU A 314 -0.15 8.96 15.71
CA LEU A 314 0.45 7.63 15.87
C LEU A 314 1.96 7.71 16.16
N ASP A 315 2.70 8.60 15.49
CA ASP A 315 4.13 8.85 15.78
C ASP A 315 4.33 9.34 17.22
N GLU A 316 3.55 10.32 17.63
CA GLU A 316 3.56 10.89 18.98
C GLU A 316 3.23 9.83 20.04
N ALA A 317 2.33 8.89 19.74
CA ALA A 317 1.97 7.77 20.61
C ALA A 317 3.06 6.67 20.70
N GLY A 318 4.11 6.75 19.87
CA GLY A 318 5.26 5.85 19.85
C GLY A 318 5.45 5.05 18.56
N GLY A 319 4.62 5.30 17.55
CA GLY A 319 4.76 4.75 16.20
C GLY A 319 4.50 3.24 16.09
N VAL A 320 4.96 2.67 14.99
CA VAL A 320 4.77 1.22 14.69
C VAL A 320 5.37 0.33 15.77
N HIS A 321 6.55 0.65 16.28
CA HIS A 321 7.19 -0.14 17.32
C HIS A 321 6.40 -0.16 18.63
N ALA A 322 5.69 0.93 18.98
CA ALA A 322 4.80 0.94 20.14
C ALA A 322 3.56 0.05 19.94
N VAL A 323 3.03 -0.01 18.72
CA VAL A 323 1.99 -0.99 18.35
C VAL A 323 2.52 -2.41 18.46
N MET A 324 3.70 -2.68 17.92
CA MET A 324 4.32 -4.01 18.02
C MET A 324 4.59 -4.43 19.48
N ALA A 325 5.06 -3.51 20.32
CA ALA A 325 5.26 -3.77 21.75
C ALA A 325 3.92 -4.07 22.46
N GLU A 326 2.83 -3.41 22.09
CA GLU A 326 1.49 -3.73 22.61
C GLU A 326 1.02 -5.12 22.16
N LEU A 327 1.27 -5.49 20.90
CA LEU A 327 0.91 -6.81 20.36
C LEU A 327 1.68 -7.97 21.02
N CYS A 328 2.86 -7.73 21.59
CA CYS A 328 3.58 -8.76 22.36
C CYS A 328 2.77 -9.27 23.57
N ASN A 329 1.74 -8.55 24.01
CA ASN A 329 0.86 -8.96 25.10
C ASN A 329 -0.35 -9.77 24.63
N THR A 330 -0.47 -10.12 23.36
CA THR A 330 -1.53 -10.98 22.81
C THR A 330 -1.11 -12.44 22.83
N GLU A 331 -2.10 -13.37 22.85
CA GLU A 331 -1.86 -14.80 22.62
C GLU A 331 -1.26 -15.09 21.23
N ALA A 332 -1.55 -14.21 20.25
CA ALA A 332 -1.00 -14.32 18.90
C ALA A 332 0.51 -14.13 18.87
N GLY A 333 1.05 -13.32 19.81
CA GLY A 333 2.47 -13.01 19.90
C GLY A 333 3.07 -12.49 18.60
N LEU A 334 4.24 -11.86 18.69
CA LEU A 334 5.06 -11.58 17.53
C LEU A 334 6.28 -12.50 17.54
N HIS A 335 6.81 -12.82 16.38
CA HIS A 335 8.07 -13.54 16.22
C HIS A 335 9.22 -12.58 16.54
N LEU A 336 9.68 -12.59 17.80
CA LEU A 336 10.66 -11.62 18.32
C LEU A 336 12.10 -11.93 17.90
N GLU A 337 12.36 -13.15 17.46
CA GLU A 337 13.66 -13.63 17.00
C GLU A 337 14.05 -13.13 15.60
N VAL A 338 13.10 -12.56 14.83
CA VAL A 338 13.36 -12.14 13.44
C VAL A 338 14.40 -11.01 13.41
N MET A 339 15.34 -11.14 12.46
CA MET A 339 16.37 -10.13 12.21
C MET A 339 15.76 -8.87 11.60
N THR A 340 16.38 -7.71 11.86
CA THR A 340 15.98 -6.43 11.26
C THR A 340 17.20 -5.67 10.71
N VAL A 341 16.93 -4.58 9.95
CA VAL A 341 17.99 -3.70 9.41
C VAL A 341 18.80 -2.96 10.48
N THR A 342 18.41 -3.02 11.75
CA THR A 342 19.25 -2.53 12.86
C THR A 342 20.44 -3.46 13.13
N GLY A 343 20.44 -4.66 12.53
CA GLY A 343 21.43 -5.72 12.80
C GLY A 343 21.21 -6.42 14.14
N GLN A 344 20.01 -6.24 14.72
CA GLN A 344 19.51 -6.86 15.94
C GLN A 344 18.17 -7.56 15.65
N CYS A 345 17.72 -8.45 16.55
CA CYS A 345 16.40 -9.04 16.43
C CYS A 345 15.30 -8.04 16.85
N LEU A 346 14.06 -8.32 16.44
CA LEU A 346 12.90 -7.49 16.75
C LEU A 346 12.73 -7.31 18.27
N GLY A 347 12.88 -8.40 19.04
CA GLY A 347 12.75 -8.37 20.50
C GLY A 347 13.70 -7.39 21.17
N ASP A 348 14.95 -7.28 20.67
CA ASP A 348 15.91 -6.30 21.18
C ASP A 348 15.47 -4.86 20.87
N ASN A 349 14.95 -4.62 19.67
CA ASN A 349 14.42 -3.31 19.28
C ASN A 349 13.21 -2.88 20.11
N LEU A 350 12.38 -3.83 20.55
CA LEU A 350 11.16 -3.55 21.32
C LEU A 350 11.39 -3.43 22.83
N ARG A 351 12.54 -3.84 23.37
CA ARG A 351 12.79 -4.00 24.83
C ARG A 351 12.45 -2.77 25.68
N GLN A 352 12.65 -1.56 25.17
CA GLN A 352 12.41 -0.31 25.90
C GLN A 352 11.26 0.54 25.33
N VAL A 353 10.57 0.00 24.33
CA VAL A 353 9.49 0.71 23.66
C VAL A 353 8.25 0.73 24.55
N LYS A 354 7.60 1.88 24.63
CA LYS A 354 6.37 2.08 25.41
C LYS A 354 5.34 2.84 24.61
N VAL A 355 4.07 2.47 24.76
CA VAL A 355 2.95 3.27 24.29
C VAL A 355 2.89 4.55 25.12
N LYS A 356 2.93 5.71 24.45
CA LYS A 356 2.91 7.03 25.09
C LYS A 356 1.51 7.63 25.19
N ASP A 357 0.60 7.23 24.26
CA ASP A 357 -0.79 7.68 24.25
C ASP A 357 -1.72 6.48 24.03
N ARG A 358 -2.54 6.21 25.05
CA ARG A 358 -3.52 5.12 25.08
C ARG A 358 -4.84 5.46 24.38
N GLU A 359 -5.08 6.73 24.03
CA GLU A 359 -6.22 7.07 23.20
C GLU A 359 -5.96 6.71 21.73
N VAL A 360 -4.72 6.81 21.26
CA VAL A 360 -4.31 6.47 19.90
C VAL A 360 -4.03 4.97 19.74
N ILE A 361 -3.25 4.38 20.69
CA ILE A 361 -2.93 2.96 20.71
C ILE A 361 -3.62 2.34 21.92
N LYS A 362 -4.79 1.76 21.70
CA LYS A 362 -5.57 1.09 22.77
C LYS A 362 -4.86 -0.15 23.28
N PRO A 363 -5.02 -0.52 24.55
CA PRO A 363 -4.50 -1.79 25.05
C PRO A 363 -5.24 -2.96 24.39
N VAL A 364 -4.53 -4.06 24.16
CA VAL A 364 -5.10 -5.28 23.57
C VAL A 364 -6.24 -5.87 24.41
N SER A 365 -6.31 -5.56 25.70
CA SER A 365 -7.43 -5.91 26.60
C SER A 365 -8.70 -5.10 26.38
N ALA A 366 -8.61 -3.92 25.72
CA ALA A 366 -9.73 -3.04 25.41
C ALA A 366 -9.56 -2.37 24.03
N PRO A 367 -9.50 -3.17 22.95
CA PRO A 367 -9.25 -2.67 21.59
C PRO A 367 -10.49 -1.98 21.00
N TYR A 368 -10.33 -1.29 19.88
CA TYR A 368 -11.46 -0.76 19.09
C TYR A 368 -12.33 -1.91 18.55
N HIS A 369 -11.70 -2.98 18.02
CA HIS A 369 -12.38 -4.21 17.59
C HIS A 369 -11.57 -5.42 18.06
N LYS A 370 -12.27 -6.50 18.44
CA LYS A 370 -11.64 -7.74 18.93
C LYS A 370 -10.91 -8.53 17.83
N VAL A 371 -11.21 -8.23 16.57
CA VAL A 371 -10.59 -8.81 15.37
C VAL A 371 -9.86 -7.74 14.58
N GLY A 372 -8.97 -8.13 13.68
CA GLY A 372 -8.17 -7.23 12.85
C GLY A 372 -8.98 -6.37 11.90
N GLY A 373 -8.34 -5.34 11.32
CA GLY A 373 -9.03 -4.36 10.48
C GLY A 373 -9.44 -4.85 9.09
N ILE A 374 -8.90 -5.98 8.61
CA ILE A 374 -9.12 -6.51 7.26
C ILE A 374 -9.67 -7.94 7.34
N ALA A 375 -10.56 -8.28 6.40
CA ALA A 375 -11.05 -9.63 6.18
C ALA A 375 -10.98 -10.02 4.70
N VAL A 376 -10.72 -11.31 4.43
CA VAL A 376 -10.81 -11.93 3.11
C VAL A 376 -12.06 -12.80 3.06
N LEU A 377 -12.95 -12.53 2.11
CA LEU A 377 -14.21 -13.24 1.94
C LEU A 377 -14.07 -14.29 0.84
N TYR A 378 -14.69 -15.45 1.03
CA TYR A 378 -14.72 -16.55 0.06
C TYR A 378 -16.14 -16.99 -0.24
N GLY A 379 -16.34 -17.66 -1.36
CA GLY A 379 -17.63 -18.23 -1.76
C GLY A 379 -17.74 -18.43 -3.27
N ASN A 380 -18.92 -18.81 -3.74
CA ASN A 380 -19.14 -19.06 -5.16
C ASN A 380 -19.00 -17.80 -6.03
N LEU A 381 -19.09 -16.57 -5.43
CA LEU A 381 -18.85 -15.31 -6.12
C LEU A 381 -17.35 -14.92 -6.11
N ALA A 382 -16.59 -15.35 -5.11
CA ALA A 382 -15.17 -15.07 -4.94
C ALA A 382 -14.41 -16.33 -4.50
N PRO A 383 -14.27 -17.36 -5.35
CA PRO A 383 -13.61 -18.60 -4.97
C PRO A 383 -12.13 -18.43 -4.63
N ASP A 384 -11.45 -17.47 -5.26
CA ASP A 384 -10.04 -17.15 -4.98
C ASP A 384 -9.88 -16.00 -3.98
N GLY A 385 -10.98 -15.47 -3.42
CA GLY A 385 -11.03 -14.44 -2.40
C GLY A 385 -11.50 -13.08 -2.88
N ALA A 386 -11.96 -12.30 -1.91
CA ALA A 386 -12.29 -10.87 -2.04
C ALA A 386 -11.93 -10.18 -0.72
N VAL A 387 -11.68 -8.88 -0.73
CA VAL A 387 -11.10 -8.16 0.43
C VAL A 387 -12.02 -7.04 0.89
N VAL A 388 -12.19 -6.91 2.19
CA VAL A 388 -12.94 -5.82 2.82
C VAL A 388 -12.18 -5.24 4.01
N LYS A 389 -12.22 -3.90 4.16
CA LYS A 389 -11.77 -3.21 5.37
C LYS A 389 -12.88 -3.29 6.41
N GLN A 390 -12.92 -4.39 7.17
CA GLN A 390 -14.01 -4.64 8.12
C GLN A 390 -14.07 -3.61 9.26
N SER A 391 -12.94 -3.00 9.63
CA SER A 391 -12.89 -1.93 10.63
C SER A 391 -13.60 -0.63 10.21
N ALA A 392 -13.94 -0.48 8.93
CA ALA A 392 -14.65 0.68 8.39
C ALA A 392 -16.11 0.34 8.01
N VAL A 393 -16.60 -0.84 8.37
CA VAL A 393 -17.97 -1.31 8.10
C VAL A 393 -18.81 -1.15 9.36
N SER A 394 -20.00 -0.55 9.25
CA SER A 394 -20.93 -0.46 10.38
C SER A 394 -21.50 -1.84 10.73
N ASP A 395 -21.88 -2.02 12.00
CA ASP A 395 -22.38 -3.32 12.50
C ASP A 395 -23.60 -3.82 11.72
N GLU A 396 -24.46 -2.92 11.24
CA GLU A 396 -25.64 -3.24 10.43
C GLU A 396 -25.26 -3.84 9.07
N MET A 397 -24.11 -3.45 8.51
CA MET A 397 -23.63 -3.87 7.19
C MET A 397 -22.65 -5.05 7.25
N MET A 398 -22.31 -5.56 8.43
CA MET A 398 -21.47 -6.76 8.58
C MET A 398 -22.13 -8.03 8.00
N ILE A 399 -23.45 -8.03 7.90
CA ILE A 399 -24.25 -9.04 7.20
C ILE A 399 -25.24 -8.28 6.33
N HIS A 400 -25.19 -8.49 5.02
CA HIS A 400 -26.06 -7.82 4.07
C HIS A 400 -26.47 -8.79 2.95
N SER A 401 -27.72 -8.70 2.51
CA SER A 401 -28.23 -9.43 1.35
C SER A 401 -29.10 -8.50 0.50
N GLY A 402 -28.90 -8.50 -0.81
CA GLY A 402 -29.65 -7.64 -1.67
C GLY A 402 -29.51 -7.94 -3.16
N PRO A 403 -30.38 -7.32 -3.99
CA PRO A 403 -30.31 -7.47 -5.44
C PRO A 403 -29.11 -6.76 -6.03
N ALA A 404 -28.47 -7.39 -7.00
CA ALA A 404 -27.35 -6.84 -7.74
C ALA A 404 -27.80 -5.69 -8.66
N ARG A 405 -27.05 -4.58 -8.67
CA ARG A 405 -27.08 -3.51 -9.66
C ARG A 405 -25.78 -3.54 -10.43
N VAL A 406 -25.80 -3.96 -11.69
CA VAL A 406 -24.62 -4.39 -12.42
C VAL A 406 -24.13 -3.34 -13.41
N TYR A 407 -22.85 -2.94 -13.24
CA TYR A 407 -22.18 -1.94 -14.09
C TYR A 407 -20.83 -2.46 -14.59
N ASN A 408 -20.47 -2.11 -15.84
CA ASN A 408 -19.22 -2.57 -16.47
C ASN A 408 -18.07 -1.55 -16.37
N SER A 409 -18.31 -0.44 -15.67
CA SER A 409 -17.29 0.59 -15.40
C SER A 409 -17.64 1.39 -14.15
N GLU A 410 -16.63 2.08 -13.60
CA GLU A 410 -16.78 3.03 -12.51
C GLU A 410 -17.71 4.19 -12.91
N ASP A 411 -17.54 4.72 -14.15
CA ASP A 411 -18.31 5.86 -14.64
C ASP A 411 -19.82 5.55 -14.72
N GLU A 412 -20.19 4.34 -15.19
CA GLU A 412 -21.59 3.88 -15.23
C GLU A 412 -22.18 3.79 -13.82
N ALA A 413 -21.46 3.16 -12.87
CA ALA A 413 -21.91 3.03 -11.50
C ALA A 413 -22.05 4.41 -10.83
N GLN A 414 -21.08 5.29 -11.01
CA GLN A 414 -21.11 6.65 -10.49
C GLN A 414 -22.32 7.43 -11.01
N ALA A 415 -22.61 7.35 -12.32
CA ALA A 415 -23.76 8.02 -12.93
C ALA A 415 -25.08 7.48 -12.35
N ALA A 416 -25.21 6.17 -12.16
CA ALA A 416 -26.40 5.54 -11.59
C ALA A 416 -26.62 5.93 -10.12
N ILE A 417 -25.55 5.95 -9.30
CA ILE A 417 -25.62 6.38 -7.90
C ILE A 417 -26.08 7.84 -7.81
N MET A 418 -25.41 8.73 -8.54
CA MET A 418 -25.73 10.16 -8.55
C MET A 418 -27.10 10.47 -9.18
N GLY A 419 -27.56 9.61 -10.09
CA GLY A 419 -28.89 9.69 -10.73
C GLY A 419 -30.03 9.14 -9.87
N GLY A 420 -29.75 8.68 -8.62
CA GLY A 420 -30.77 8.16 -7.70
C GLY A 420 -31.37 6.82 -8.12
N GLN A 421 -30.65 6.03 -8.95
CA GLN A 421 -31.11 4.71 -9.40
C GLN A 421 -30.82 3.61 -8.38
N ILE A 422 -29.96 3.89 -7.38
CA ILE A 422 -29.59 2.95 -6.32
C ILE A 422 -30.48 3.20 -5.11
N THR A 423 -31.05 2.14 -4.57
CA THR A 423 -31.98 2.17 -3.44
C THR A 423 -31.42 1.42 -2.22
N PRO A 424 -31.92 1.74 -0.99
CA PRO A 424 -31.54 0.95 0.20
C PRO A 424 -31.78 -0.54 -0.01
N GLY A 425 -30.80 -1.35 0.33
CA GLY A 425 -30.79 -2.81 0.17
C GLY A 425 -30.03 -3.30 -1.07
N ASP A 426 -29.74 -2.45 -2.04
CA ASP A 426 -29.02 -2.85 -3.26
C ASP A 426 -27.57 -3.25 -3.00
N VAL A 427 -27.02 -4.13 -3.87
CA VAL A 427 -25.61 -4.46 -3.97
C VAL A 427 -25.10 -3.97 -5.33
N VAL A 428 -24.31 -2.91 -5.35
CA VAL A 428 -23.70 -2.37 -6.57
C VAL A 428 -22.51 -3.23 -6.98
N VAL A 429 -22.54 -3.80 -8.18
CA VAL A 429 -21.50 -4.66 -8.74
C VAL A 429 -20.81 -3.93 -9.89
N ILE A 430 -19.51 -3.60 -9.67
CA ILE A 430 -18.67 -2.91 -10.68
C ILE A 430 -17.64 -3.92 -11.19
N ARG A 431 -17.75 -4.33 -12.44
CA ARG A 431 -16.93 -5.39 -13.02
C ARG A 431 -16.05 -4.92 -14.17
N TYR A 432 -15.12 -5.78 -14.61
CA TYR A 432 -14.11 -5.47 -15.63
C TYR A 432 -13.18 -4.31 -15.23
N CYS A 433 -12.92 -4.17 -13.94
CA CYS A 433 -11.98 -3.21 -13.36
C CYS A 433 -10.75 -3.87 -12.74
N GLY A 434 -10.61 -5.19 -12.87
CA GLY A 434 -9.47 -5.95 -12.36
C GLY A 434 -8.15 -5.72 -13.11
N PRO A 435 -7.08 -6.48 -12.78
CA PRO A 435 -5.73 -6.28 -13.33
C PRO A 435 -5.70 -6.29 -14.85
N LYS A 436 -6.40 -7.23 -15.51
CA LYS A 436 -6.50 -7.32 -16.98
C LYS A 436 -7.61 -6.45 -17.54
N GLY A 437 -8.78 -6.47 -16.92
CA GLY A 437 -9.99 -5.81 -17.44
C GLY A 437 -9.96 -4.30 -17.34
N GLY A 438 -9.30 -3.74 -16.32
CA GLY A 438 -9.11 -2.31 -16.08
C GLY A 438 -8.40 -1.58 -17.23
N PRO A 439 -7.22 -1.97 -17.73
CA PRO A 439 -6.16 -2.67 -17.02
C PRO A 439 -5.56 -1.85 -15.88
N GLY A 440 -4.70 -2.49 -15.07
CA GLY A 440 -4.02 -1.82 -13.95
C GLY A 440 -4.88 -1.65 -12.71
N MET A 441 -6.05 -2.30 -12.63
CA MET A 441 -6.88 -2.38 -11.43
C MET A 441 -7.06 -0.99 -10.76
N PRO A 442 -7.67 0.01 -11.46
CA PRO A 442 -7.76 1.37 -10.96
C PRO A 442 -8.45 1.43 -9.60
N GLU A 443 -7.97 2.31 -8.73
CA GLU A 443 -8.62 2.57 -7.44
C GLU A 443 -9.86 3.42 -7.66
N MET A 444 -10.98 3.01 -7.05
CA MET A 444 -12.24 3.72 -7.09
C MET A 444 -12.51 4.40 -5.75
N LEU A 445 -12.81 5.69 -5.78
CA LEU A 445 -13.22 6.48 -4.62
C LEU A 445 -14.56 7.16 -4.87
N SER A 446 -14.84 7.59 -6.09
CA SER A 446 -16.05 8.32 -6.43
C SER A 446 -17.34 7.55 -6.14
N PRO A 447 -17.51 6.28 -6.54
CA PRO A 447 -18.74 5.53 -6.22
C PRO A 447 -18.96 5.36 -4.71
N THR A 448 -17.88 5.09 -3.94
CA THR A 448 -17.96 4.89 -2.49
C THR A 448 -18.31 6.19 -1.77
N SER A 449 -17.70 7.32 -2.18
CA SER A 449 -18.02 8.64 -1.64
C SER A 449 -19.44 9.09 -2.01
N ALA A 450 -19.91 8.76 -3.23
CA ALA A 450 -21.27 9.07 -3.68
C ALA A 450 -22.31 8.30 -2.83
N ILE A 451 -22.11 7.02 -2.58
CA ILE A 451 -22.99 6.22 -1.70
C ILE A 451 -23.10 6.85 -0.31
N ILE A 452 -21.98 7.28 0.28
CA ILE A 452 -21.98 7.97 1.58
C ILE A 452 -22.71 9.32 1.47
N GLY A 453 -22.39 10.12 0.45
CA GLY A 453 -23.01 11.44 0.21
C GLY A 453 -24.52 11.39 -0.02
N MET A 454 -25.01 10.32 -0.63
CA MET A 454 -26.45 10.06 -0.83
C MET A 454 -27.14 9.48 0.42
N GLY A 455 -26.42 9.29 1.55
CA GLY A 455 -26.97 8.73 2.79
C GLY A 455 -27.20 7.22 2.75
N LEU A 456 -26.66 6.51 1.75
CA LEU A 456 -26.85 5.07 1.52
C LEU A 456 -25.77 4.18 2.15
N GLY A 457 -24.76 4.75 2.81
CA GLY A 457 -23.60 4.02 3.33
C GLY A 457 -23.89 2.94 4.38
N LYS A 458 -25.09 2.95 4.98
CA LYS A 458 -25.56 1.95 5.94
C LYS A 458 -26.61 0.98 5.37
N SER A 459 -26.84 1.00 4.06
CA SER A 459 -27.89 0.19 3.43
C SER A 459 -27.53 -0.34 2.06
N VAL A 460 -26.42 0.07 1.46
CA VAL A 460 -25.94 -0.37 0.15
C VAL A 460 -24.54 -0.89 0.26
N ALA A 461 -24.26 -2.04 -0.36
CA ALA A 461 -22.91 -2.59 -0.48
C ALA A 461 -22.37 -2.38 -1.91
N LEU A 462 -21.03 -2.31 -2.04
CA LEU A 462 -20.34 -2.27 -3.34
C LEU A 462 -19.40 -3.47 -3.46
N ILE A 463 -19.39 -4.09 -4.63
CA ILE A 463 -18.52 -5.24 -4.96
C ILE A 463 -17.80 -4.96 -6.27
N THR A 464 -16.49 -5.28 -6.37
CA THR A 464 -15.72 -5.10 -7.60
C THR A 464 -14.58 -6.11 -7.72
N ASP A 465 -14.24 -6.47 -8.97
CA ASP A 465 -12.98 -7.14 -9.31
C ASP A 465 -11.78 -6.16 -9.41
N GLY A 466 -12.05 -4.85 -9.29
CA GLY A 466 -11.08 -3.78 -9.13
C GLY A 466 -10.69 -3.54 -7.69
N ARG A 467 -10.30 -2.30 -7.36
CA ARG A 467 -9.90 -1.87 -6.01
C ARG A 467 -10.71 -0.66 -5.58
N PHE A 468 -10.94 -0.58 -4.28
CA PHE A 468 -11.36 0.67 -3.66
C PHE A 468 -10.16 1.40 -3.05
N SER A 469 -10.22 2.73 -3.05
CA SER A 469 -9.22 3.58 -2.41
C SER A 469 -9.09 3.25 -0.91
N GLY A 470 -7.90 3.45 -0.35
CA GLY A 470 -7.69 3.37 1.10
C GLY A 470 -8.56 4.33 1.91
N GLY A 471 -9.14 5.36 1.27
CA GLY A 471 -10.10 6.31 1.84
C GLY A 471 -11.55 5.82 1.92
N THR A 472 -11.84 4.61 1.44
CA THR A 472 -13.19 4.07 1.38
C THR A 472 -13.71 3.67 2.75
N GLN A 473 -15.02 3.92 2.99
CA GLN A 473 -15.79 3.50 4.16
C GLN A 473 -17.01 2.69 3.70
N GLY A 474 -17.58 1.88 4.62
CA GLY A 474 -18.76 1.05 4.37
C GLY A 474 -18.45 -0.34 3.81
N ALA A 475 -19.50 -1.09 3.46
CA ALA A 475 -19.41 -2.47 2.95
C ALA A 475 -18.92 -2.48 1.48
N CYS A 476 -17.63 -2.20 1.29
CA CYS A 476 -16.98 -2.14 -0.01
C CYS A 476 -16.00 -3.31 -0.15
N ILE A 477 -16.37 -4.30 -0.97
CA ILE A 477 -15.65 -5.55 -1.18
C ILE A 477 -14.92 -5.48 -2.52
N GLY A 478 -13.60 -5.37 -2.47
CA GLY A 478 -12.73 -5.32 -3.65
C GLY A 478 -11.99 -6.61 -3.93
N HIS A 479 -11.19 -6.60 -4.99
CA HIS A 479 -10.29 -7.71 -5.38
C HIS A 479 -11.03 -9.04 -5.61
N VAL A 480 -12.31 -9.00 -5.98
CA VAL A 480 -13.08 -10.23 -6.24
C VAL A 480 -12.37 -11.04 -7.32
N SER A 481 -11.97 -12.24 -6.95
CA SER A 481 -11.18 -13.14 -7.80
C SER A 481 -11.82 -14.54 -7.86
N PRO A 482 -11.79 -15.19 -9.05
CA PRO A 482 -11.27 -14.72 -10.35
C PRO A 482 -12.07 -13.56 -10.92
N GLU A 483 -11.38 -12.67 -11.65
CA GLU A 483 -11.94 -11.42 -12.18
C GLU A 483 -12.89 -11.65 -13.36
N ALA A 484 -13.79 -10.70 -13.63
CA ALA A 484 -14.76 -10.76 -14.73
C ALA A 484 -14.10 -10.92 -16.11
N ALA A 485 -12.96 -10.25 -16.34
CA ALA A 485 -12.26 -10.27 -17.63
C ALA A 485 -11.66 -11.64 -18.00
N VAL A 486 -11.49 -12.53 -17.02
CA VAL A 486 -11.02 -13.92 -17.22
C VAL A 486 -12.14 -14.94 -17.05
N GLY A 487 -13.40 -14.51 -17.02
CA GLY A 487 -14.56 -15.39 -16.88
C GLY A 487 -14.86 -15.80 -15.45
N GLY A 488 -14.38 -15.04 -14.45
CA GLY A 488 -14.71 -15.26 -13.04
C GLY A 488 -16.20 -15.07 -12.77
N PRO A 489 -16.71 -15.59 -11.63
CA PRO A 489 -18.13 -15.57 -11.31
C PRO A 489 -18.75 -14.16 -11.30
N ILE A 490 -18.01 -13.14 -10.89
CA ILE A 490 -18.47 -11.75 -10.90
C ILE A 490 -18.87 -11.29 -12.32
N GLY A 491 -18.24 -11.85 -13.37
CA GLY A 491 -18.60 -11.59 -14.76
C GLY A 491 -19.92 -12.22 -15.19
N LEU A 492 -20.46 -13.14 -14.40
CA LEU A 492 -21.69 -13.88 -14.66
C LEU A 492 -22.91 -13.34 -13.89
N VAL A 493 -22.70 -12.35 -13.01
CA VAL A 493 -23.79 -11.70 -12.26
C VAL A 493 -24.69 -10.95 -13.23
N GLU A 494 -26.01 -11.13 -13.11
CA GLU A 494 -27.05 -10.43 -13.86
C GLU A 494 -27.81 -9.47 -12.94
N GLU A 495 -28.45 -8.47 -13.55
CA GLU A 495 -29.26 -7.48 -12.84
C GLU A 495 -30.35 -8.15 -12.00
N GLY A 496 -30.46 -7.81 -10.73
CA GLY A 496 -31.43 -8.35 -9.79
C GLY A 496 -31.06 -9.68 -9.11
N ASP A 497 -29.93 -10.31 -9.48
CA ASP A 497 -29.41 -11.49 -8.76
C ASP A 497 -29.22 -11.19 -7.27
N GLN A 498 -29.60 -12.11 -6.39
CA GLN A 498 -29.40 -11.94 -4.96
C GLN A 498 -27.93 -12.24 -4.59
N ILE A 499 -27.31 -11.32 -3.85
CA ILE A 499 -25.94 -11.47 -3.33
C ILE A 499 -25.99 -11.42 -1.82
N MET A 500 -25.40 -12.43 -1.18
CA MET A 500 -25.23 -12.50 0.27
C MET A 500 -23.78 -12.16 0.65
N ILE A 501 -23.63 -11.22 1.55
CA ILE A 501 -22.36 -10.79 2.16
C ILE A 501 -22.43 -11.10 3.65
N ASN A 502 -21.52 -11.92 4.17
CA ASN A 502 -21.37 -12.12 5.60
C ASN A 502 -19.88 -11.95 5.98
N ILE A 503 -19.53 -10.72 6.37
CA ILE A 503 -18.15 -10.38 6.72
C ILE A 503 -17.71 -11.12 7.98
N ARG A 504 -18.61 -11.34 8.95
CA ARG A 504 -18.31 -12.07 10.20
C ARG A 504 -17.95 -13.53 9.96
N GLN A 505 -18.54 -14.16 8.93
CA GLN A 505 -18.26 -15.54 8.55
C GLN A 505 -17.30 -15.66 7.36
N HIS A 506 -16.75 -14.53 6.89
CA HIS A 506 -15.87 -14.47 5.73
C HIS A 506 -16.48 -15.06 4.45
N THR A 507 -17.78 -14.82 4.21
CA THR A 507 -18.48 -15.40 3.04
C THR A 507 -19.03 -14.33 2.10
N LEU A 508 -18.93 -14.61 0.78
CA LEU A 508 -19.49 -13.84 -0.31
C LEU A 508 -20.14 -14.80 -1.31
N ALA A 509 -21.47 -14.78 -1.37
CA ALA A 509 -22.23 -15.73 -2.16
C ALA A 509 -23.18 -15.06 -3.15
N LEU A 510 -23.30 -15.64 -4.32
CA LEU A 510 -24.31 -15.36 -5.33
C LEU A 510 -25.40 -16.45 -5.20
N GLU A 511 -26.63 -16.06 -4.88
CA GLU A 511 -27.77 -16.98 -4.68
C GLU A 511 -28.39 -17.39 -6.03
N VAL A 512 -27.56 -17.96 -6.89
CA VAL A 512 -27.92 -18.50 -8.21
C VAL A 512 -27.45 -19.94 -8.28
N SER A 513 -28.28 -20.84 -8.81
CA SER A 513 -27.94 -22.26 -8.87
C SER A 513 -26.71 -22.52 -9.77
N SER A 514 -25.99 -23.61 -9.47
CA SER A 514 -24.82 -24.02 -10.24
C SER A 514 -25.11 -24.27 -11.70
N GLU A 515 -26.32 -24.77 -12.01
CA GLU A 515 -26.79 -25.05 -13.37
C GLU A 515 -26.96 -23.74 -14.16
N VAL A 516 -27.56 -22.73 -13.54
CA VAL A 516 -27.74 -21.40 -14.15
C VAL A 516 -26.38 -20.73 -14.39
N LEU A 517 -25.48 -20.77 -13.41
CA LEU A 517 -24.13 -20.24 -13.56
C LEU A 517 -23.34 -20.97 -14.67
N ALA A 518 -23.51 -22.29 -14.78
CA ALA A 518 -22.90 -23.07 -15.87
C ALA A 518 -23.45 -22.68 -17.24
N CYS A 519 -24.76 -22.39 -17.35
CA CYS A 519 -25.36 -21.88 -18.59
C CYS A 519 -24.83 -20.49 -18.94
N ARG A 520 -24.80 -19.55 -17.98
CA ARG A 520 -24.26 -18.19 -18.19
C ARG A 520 -22.78 -18.24 -18.59
N ARG A 521 -21.97 -19.14 -18.00
CA ARG A 521 -20.57 -19.34 -18.35
C ARG A 521 -20.38 -19.80 -19.81
N LYS A 522 -21.26 -20.64 -20.34
CA LYS A 522 -21.22 -21.07 -21.75
C LYS A 522 -21.51 -19.92 -22.73
N LEU A 523 -22.31 -18.94 -22.31
CA LEU A 523 -22.68 -17.77 -23.11
C LEU A 523 -21.70 -16.62 -22.93
N TRP A 524 -20.91 -16.62 -21.86
CA TRP A 524 -19.94 -15.55 -21.57
C TRP A 524 -18.84 -15.50 -22.63
N GLN A 525 -18.55 -14.29 -23.09
CA GLN A 525 -17.45 -14.00 -24.00
C GLN A 525 -16.53 -12.95 -23.37
N ALA A 526 -15.23 -13.15 -23.51
CA ALA A 526 -14.26 -12.18 -23.05
C ALA A 526 -14.47 -10.82 -23.76
N PRO A 527 -14.61 -9.72 -23.02
CA PRO A 527 -14.77 -8.41 -23.63
C PRO A 527 -13.53 -8.01 -24.43
N ALA A 528 -13.71 -7.17 -25.42
CA ALA A 528 -12.59 -6.58 -26.14
C ALA A 528 -11.67 -5.80 -25.16
N PRO A 529 -10.34 -5.87 -25.32
CA PRO A 529 -9.43 -5.13 -24.46
C PRO A 529 -9.71 -3.62 -24.49
N LYS A 530 -9.86 -2.99 -23.32
CA LYS A 530 -10.10 -1.53 -23.21
C LYS A 530 -8.91 -0.70 -23.72
N ILE A 531 -7.67 -1.25 -23.67
CA ILE A 531 -6.44 -0.62 -24.16
C ILE A 531 -5.66 -1.63 -24.99
N THR A 532 -5.34 -1.29 -26.24
CA THR A 532 -4.73 -2.20 -27.22
C THR A 532 -3.26 -1.88 -27.54
N THR A 533 -2.74 -0.73 -27.06
CA THR A 533 -1.40 -0.25 -27.37
C THR A 533 -0.67 0.25 -26.11
N GLY A 534 0.64 0.39 -26.21
CA GLY A 534 1.49 0.97 -25.15
C GLY A 534 1.72 0.03 -23.97
N TYR A 535 2.12 0.63 -22.84
CA TYR A 535 2.50 -0.11 -21.64
C TYR A 535 1.32 -0.87 -21.02
N ALA A 536 0.17 -0.22 -20.90
CA ALA A 536 -1.01 -0.83 -20.28
C ALA A 536 -1.52 -2.07 -21.05
N ALA A 537 -1.38 -2.09 -22.39
CA ALA A 537 -1.71 -3.26 -23.18
C ALA A 537 -0.73 -4.43 -22.96
N ARG A 538 0.56 -4.15 -22.78
CA ARG A 538 1.57 -5.17 -22.42
C ARG A 538 1.32 -5.70 -21.02
N TYR A 539 1.07 -4.81 -20.05
CA TYR A 539 0.73 -5.17 -18.68
C TYR A 539 -0.47 -6.11 -18.62
N ALA A 540 -1.59 -5.77 -19.30
CA ALA A 540 -2.80 -6.58 -19.31
C ALA A 540 -2.59 -8.02 -19.85
N LYS A 541 -1.60 -8.25 -20.72
CA LYS A 541 -1.28 -9.58 -21.24
C LYS A 541 -0.52 -10.46 -20.25
N MET A 542 0.31 -9.83 -19.39
CA MET A 542 1.27 -10.53 -18.53
C MET A 542 0.83 -10.59 -17.07
N VAL A 543 -0.07 -9.68 -16.64
CA VAL A 543 -0.46 -9.56 -15.24
C VAL A 543 -1.27 -10.78 -14.77
N THR A 544 -0.97 -11.24 -13.56
CA THR A 544 -1.72 -12.30 -12.85
C THR A 544 -2.98 -11.74 -12.19
N SER A 545 -3.72 -12.60 -11.47
CA SER A 545 -4.91 -12.20 -10.69
C SER A 545 -4.58 -11.30 -9.50
N GLY A 546 -5.57 -10.54 -9.03
CA GLY A 546 -5.51 -9.78 -7.78
C GLY A 546 -5.24 -10.68 -6.57
N SER A 547 -5.79 -11.90 -6.55
CA SER A 547 -5.55 -12.89 -5.48
C SER A 547 -4.09 -13.33 -5.34
N THR A 548 -3.28 -13.15 -6.38
CA THR A 548 -1.83 -13.48 -6.40
C THR A 548 -0.94 -12.24 -6.43
N GLY A 549 -1.49 -11.07 -6.06
CA GLY A 549 -0.76 -9.81 -5.97
C GLY A 549 -0.70 -8.99 -7.27
N ALA A 550 -1.39 -9.41 -8.35
CA ALA A 550 -1.41 -8.73 -9.65
C ALA A 550 0.01 -8.39 -10.14
N VAL A 551 0.90 -9.38 -10.19
CA VAL A 551 2.30 -9.26 -10.63
C VAL A 551 2.44 -9.66 -12.10
N LEU A 552 3.51 -9.23 -12.77
CA LEU A 552 3.86 -9.71 -14.10
C LEU A 552 4.48 -11.12 -14.03
N ALA A 553 4.04 -12.03 -14.90
CA ALA A 553 4.51 -13.42 -15.01
C ALA A 553 4.66 -13.83 -16.47
#